data_e78a673d2ca1c33f49852a2ecf5e115d
#
_entry.id   e78a673d2ca1c33f49852a2ecf5e115d
#
_cell.length_a   1.000
_cell.length_b   1.000
_cell.length_c   1.000
_cell.angle_alpha   90.00
_cell.angle_beta   90.00
_cell.angle_gamma   90.00
#
_symmetry.space_group_name_H-M   'P 1'
#
loop_
_entity.id
_entity.type
_entity.pdbx_description
1 polymer ?
#
loop_
_entity_poly.entity_id
_entity_poly.type
_entity_poly.pdbx_seq_one_letter_code
_entity_poly.pdbx_strand_id
1 'polypeptide(L)'
;MSLFEAQPYDPSQARKKRNIIIAIVFVVIILAIFWWQLRFWPEERVVDRFFDALQQQDFKQAYGIWMQDPNWNQHPQRYSRYTYDDFFKDWGPGGEWGIIKTHRISGAAVPHGYSGTPWATASGVVVEVTVNDRIADKAHIWVQKDDKTLGFSPY
;
A
#
# COMPACT_ATOMS: atom_id res chain seq x y z
N MET A 1 -60.38 -34.63 16.96
CA MET A 1 -59.18 -33.83 17.29
C MET A 1 -58.35 -33.67 16.05
N SER A 2 -58.39 -32.49 15.46
CA SER A 2 -57.60 -32.17 14.24
C SER A 2 -56.23 -31.72 14.75
N LEU A 3 -55.18 -32.54 14.52
CA LEU A 3 -53.84 -32.32 15.01
C LEU A 3 -52.93 -31.54 14.06
N PHE A 4 -53.44 -31.03 12.97
CA PHE A 4 -52.65 -30.25 11.99
C PHE A 4 -53.42 -29.03 11.52
N GLU A 5 -53.48 -27.96 12.29
CA GLU A 5 -53.68 -26.65 11.73
C GLU A 5 -52.37 -26.22 11.03
N ALA A 6 -52.26 -26.50 9.77
CA ALA A 6 -51.21 -25.98 8.95
C ALA A 6 -51.36 -24.47 8.88
N GLN A 7 -50.47 -23.72 9.50
CA GLN A 7 -50.45 -22.27 9.34
C GLN A 7 -50.33 -21.91 7.85
N PRO A 8 -51.20 -21.02 7.36
CA PRO A 8 -51.15 -20.65 5.97
C PRO A 8 -49.77 -20.02 5.65
N TYR A 9 -49.09 -20.62 4.67
CA TYR A 9 -47.81 -20.10 4.21
C TYR A 9 -47.98 -18.68 3.62
N ASP A 10 -47.42 -17.68 4.28
CA ASP A 10 -47.42 -16.29 3.79
C ASP A 10 -46.20 -16.05 2.88
N PRO A 11 -46.38 -16.00 1.57
CA PRO A 11 -45.30 -15.80 0.59
C PRO A 11 -44.65 -14.43 0.69
N SER A 12 -45.33 -13.45 1.34
CA SER A 12 -44.81 -12.09 1.51
C SER A 12 -43.65 -12.07 2.53
N GLN A 13 -43.74 -12.83 3.60
CA GLN A 13 -42.69 -12.97 4.60
C GLN A 13 -41.45 -13.69 4.05
N ALA A 14 -41.66 -14.71 3.23
CA ALA A 14 -40.57 -15.42 2.58
C ALA A 14 -39.83 -14.51 1.59
N ARG A 15 -40.53 -13.65 0.85
CA ARG A 15 -39.92 -12.67 -0.05
C ARG A 15 -39.14 -11.60 0.72
N LYS A 16 -39.67 -11.08 1.84
CA LYS A 16 -38.99 -10.10 2.69
C LYS A 16 -37.70 -10.70 3.26
N LYS A 17 -37.74 -11.91 3.83
CA LYS A 17 -36.54 -12.59 4.37
C LYS A 17 -35.48 -12.80 3.28
N ARG A 18 -35.89 -13.26 2.09
CA ARG A 18 -34.96 -13.43 0.96
C ARG A 18 -34.31 -12.11 0.53
N ASN A 19 -35.08 -11.02 0.44
CA ASN A 19 -34.56 -9.73 0.04
C ASN A 19 -33.60 -9.15 1.10
N ILE A 20 -33.86 -9.37 2.39
CA ILE A 20 -32.95 -9.01 3.46
C ILE A 20 -31.64 -9.80 3.35
N ILE A 21 -31.69 -11.10 3.12
CA ILE A 21 -30.49 -11.94 2.94
C ILE A 21 -29.68 -11.45 1.75
N ILE A 22 -30.34 -11.18 0.61
CA ILE A 22 -29.66 -10.65 -0.59
C ILE A 22 -28.99 -9.31 -0.28
N ALA A 23 -29.66 -8.40 0.42
CA ALA A 23 -29.10 -7.11 0.79
C ALA A 23 -27.88 -7.28 1.71
N ILE A 24 -27.94 -8.17 2.70
CA ILE A 24 -26.80 -8.46 3.59
C ILE A 24 -25.62 -9.02 2.79
N VAL A 25 -25.84 -9.99 1.92
CA VAL A 25 -24.79 -10.56 1.07
C VAL A 25 -24.15 -9.47 0.20
N PHE A 26 -24.95 -8.58 -0.39
CA PHE A 26 -24.47 -7.49 -1.21
C PHE A 26 -23.59 -6.51 -0.40
N VAL A 27 -24.01 -6.15 0.80
CA VAL A 27 -23.22 -5.30 1.72
C VAL A 27 -21.89 -5.97 2.10
N VAL A 28 -21.91 -7.27 2.42
CA VAL A 28 -20.69 -8.01 2.75
C VAL A 28 -19.71 -8.04 1.57
N ILE A 29 -20.21 -8.22 0.35
CA ILE A 29 -19.37 -8.19 -0.85
C ILE A 29 -18.75 -6.81 -1.04
N ILE A 30 -19.52 -5.74 -0.89
CA ILE A 30 -19.01 -4.35 -0.99
C ILE A 30 -17.92 -4.11 0.06
N LEU A 31 -18.15 -4.50 1.31
CA LEU A 31 -17.19 -4.35 2.38
C LEU A 31 -15.90 -5.16 2.13
N ALA A 32 -16.03 -6.36 1.59
CA ALA A 32 -14.88 -7.19 1.22
C ALA A 32 -14.05 -6.57 0.09
N ILE A 33 -14.69 -6.00 -0.94
CA ILE A 33 -14.02 -5.28 -2.02
C ILE A 33 -13.32 -4.03 -1.47
N PHE A 34 -14.00 -3.27 -0.62
CA PHE A 34 -13.45 -2.06 0.00
C PHE A 34 -12.23 -2.39 0.88
N TRP A 35 -12.31 -3.43 1.72
CA TRP A 35 -11.20 -3.93 2.52
C TRP A 35 -10.01 -4.36 1.65
N TRP A 36 -10.29 -5.05 0.54
CA TRP A 36 -9.26 -5.49 -0.40
C TRP A 36 -8.54 -4.30 -1.05
N GLN A 37 -9.24 -3.27 -1.40
CA GLN A 37 -8.70 -2.04 -2.00
C GLN A 37 -7.81 -1.27 -1.01
N LEU A 38 -8.19 -1.23 0.26
CA LEU A 38 -7.49 -0.44 1.29
C LEU A 38 -6.35 -1.19 1.99
N ARG A 39 -6.13 -2.46 1.67
CA ARG A 39 -5.17 -3.30 2.41
C ARG A 39 -3.71 -2.80 2.36
N PHE A 40 -3.33 -2.07 1.32
CA PHE A 40 -1.99 -1.51 1.14
C PHE A 40 -1.95 0.02 1.30
N TRP A 41 -3.06 0.60 1.70
CA TRP A 41 -3.16 2.04 1.89
C TRP A 41 -2.11 2.63 2.86
N PRO A 42 -1.72 1.97 3.98
CA PRO A 42 -0.69 2.50 4.85
C PRO A 42 0.69 2.57 4.16
N GLU A 43 1.04 1.55 3.36
CA GLU A 43 2.29 1.47 2.62
C GLU A 43 2.33 2.52 1.50
N GLU A 44 1.27 2.61 0.72
CA GLU A 44 1.12 3.61 -0.33
C GLU A 44 1.24 5.03 0.22
N ARG A 45 0.62 5.31 1.37
CA ARG A 45 0.67 6.63 1.99
C ARG A 45 2.07 7.03 2.48
N VAL A 46 2.89 6.08 2.91
CA VAL A 46 4.28 6.38 3.29
C VAL A 46 5.09 6.74 2.05
N VAL A 47 4.91 6.00 0.96
CA VAL A 47 5.57 6.28 -0.32
C VAL A 47 5.09 7.61 -0.91
N ASP A 48 3.81 7.90 -0.83
CA ASP A 48 3.24 9.17 -1.27
C ASP A 48 3.91 10.36 -0.55
N ARG A 49 3.96 10.32 0.78
CA ARG A 49 4.66 11.35 1.58
C ARG A 49 6.16 11.47 1.26
N PHE A 50 6.81 10.35 0.91
CA PHE A 50 8.20 10.35 0.50
C PHE A 50 8.38 11.12 -0.81
N PHE A 51 7.56 10.83 -1.81
CA PHE A 51 7.60 11.53 -3.08
C PHE A 51 7.13 12.99 -2.99
N ASP A 52 6.19 13.30 -2.09
CA ASP A 52 5.81 14.68 -1.78
C ASP A 52 7.00 15.50 -1.26
N ALA A 53 7.80 14.92 -0.35
CA ALA A 53 9.00 15.59 0.15
C ALA A 53 10.06 15.78 -0.95
N LEU A 54 10.27 14.78 -1.83
CA LEU A 54 11.15 14.91 -2.99
C LEU A 54 10.69 15.98 -3.99
N GLN A 55 9.38 16.07 -4.22
CA GLN A 55 8.77 17.08 -5.09
C GLN A 55 8.96 18.49 -4.52
N GLN A 56 8.92 18.64 -3.21
CA GLN A 56 9.23 19.89 -2.51
C GLN A 56 10.73 20.16 -2.39
N GLN A 57 11.58 19.24 -2.88
CA GLN A 57 13.05 19.29 -2.75
C GLN A 57 13.51 19.28 -1.28
N ASP A 58 12.69 18.82 -0.36
CA ASP A 58 13.08 18.60 1.04
C ASP A 58 13.70 17.20 1.19
N PHE A 59 14.94 17.07 0.71
CA PHE A 59 15.67 15.80 0.73
C PHE A 59 15.98 15.32 2.16
N LYS A 60 16.05 16.23 3.12
CA LYS A 60 16.27 15.85 4.53
C LYS A 60 15.03 15.18 5.12
N GLN A 61 13.87 15.75 4.85
CA GLN A 61 12.60 15.14 5.24
C GLN A 61 12.38 13.82 4.50
N ALA A 62 12.65 13.78 3.19
CA ALA A 62 12.54 12.58 2.39
C ALA A 62 13.41 11.44 2.95
N TYR A 63 14.66 11.72 3.32
CA TYR A 63 15.52 10.73 3.95
C TYR A 63 15.02 10.27 5.32
N GLY A 64 14.47 11.19 6.12
CA GLY A 64 13.82 10.84 7.38
C GLY A 64 12.62 9.90 7.20
N ILE A 65 11.83 10.10 6.14
CA ILE A 65 10.72 9.20 5.79
C ILE A 65 11.28 7.86 5.28
N TRP A 66 12.33 7.88 4.46
CA TRP A 66 12.99 6.66 3.97
C TRP A 66 13.47 5.76 5.09
N MET A 67 14.10 6.34 6.11
CA MET A 67 14.61 5.64 7.29
C MET A 67 13.59 5.45 8.42
N GLN A 68 12.37 6.03 8.29
CA GLN A 68 11.37 6.11 9.36
C GLN A 68 11.93 6.72 10.67
N ASP A 69 12.88 7.64 10.53
CA ASP A 69 13.48 8.35 11.64
C ASP A 69 13.57 9.86 11.33
N PRO A 70 12.67 10.69 11.89
CA PRO A 70 12.72 12.13 11.68
C PRO A 70 13.96 12.79 12.33
N ASN A 71 14.61 12.10 13.28
CA ASN A 71 15.79 12.57 13.99
C ASN A 71 17.08 11.87 13.52
N TRP A 72 17.11 11.35 12.30
CA TRP A 72 18.25 10.61 11.75
C TRP A 72 19.59 11.35 11.85
N ASN A 73 19.58 12.69 11.81
CA ASN A 73 20.75 13.54 11.92
C ASN A 73 21.41 13.50 13.29
N GLN A 74 20.70 13.05 14.33
CA GLN A 74 21.24 12.87 15.68
C GLN A 74 22.00 11.55 15.84
N HIS A 75 21.76 10.59 14.92
CA HIS A 75 22.39 9.25 14.96
C HIS A 75 22.93 8.82 13.59
N PRO A 76 23.77 9.61 12.91
CA PRO A 76 24.19 9.34 11.53
C PRO A 76 24.91 8.00 11.38
N GLN A 77 25.58 7.51 12.43
CA GLN A 77 26.30 6.24 12.43
C GLN A 77 25.38 5.03 12.32
N ARG A 78 24.10 5.15 12.71
CA ARG A 78 23.09 4.08 12.59
C ARG A 78 22.81 3.73 11.13
N TYR A 79 22.98 4.69 10.24
CA TYR A 79 22.65 4.60 8.82
C TYR A 79 23.88 4.54 7.92
N SER A 80 25.00 3.98 8.42
CA SER A 80 26.28 3.91 7.71
C SER A 80 26.23 3.07 6.41
N ARG A 81 25.22 2.19 6.26
CA ARG A 81 25.05 1.37 5.04
C ARG A 81 24.41 2.13 3.89
N TYR A 82 23.62 3.15 4.19
CA TYR A 82 22.98 4.02 3.21
C TYR A 82 22.89 5.40 3.81
N THR A 83 23.89 6.19 3.54
CA THR A 83 24.07 7.52 4.13
C THR A 83 23.17 8.55 3.45
N TYR A 84 23.01 9.71 4.09
CA TYR A 84 22.29 10.83 3.46
C TYR A 84 22.95 11.26 2.13
N ASP A 85 24.29 11.20 2.04
CA ASP A 85 25.01 11.56 0.82
C ASP A 85 24.73 10.55 -0.32
N ASP A 86 24.61 9.26 0.00
CA ASP A 86 24.25 8.24 -0.98
C ASP A 86 22.79 8.41 -1.41
N PHE A 87 21.88 8.65 -0.45
CA PHE A 87 20.50 8.98 -0.73
C PHE A 87 20.36 10.20 -1.64
N PHE A 88 21.13 11.27 -1.39
CA PHE A 88 21.08 12.47 -2.19
C PHE A 88 21.65 12.26 -3.62
N LYS A 89 22.61 11.36 -3.79
CA LYS A 89 23.07 10.94 -5.14
C LYS A 89 21.98 10.21 -5.90
N ASP A 90 21.22 9.33 -5.24
CA ASP A 90 20.19 8.52 -5.89
C ASP A 90 18.91 9.31 -6.17
N TRP A 91 18.47 10.11 -5.21
CA TRP A 91 17.17 10.80 -5.25
C TRP A 91 17.24 12.31 -5.46
N GLY A 92 18.44 12.88 -5.45
CA GLY A 92 18.65 14.29 -5.71
C GLY A 92 18.57 14.63 -7.20
N PRO A 93 18.78 15.91 -7.55
CA PRO A 93 18.65 16.39 -8.95
C PRO A 93 19.58 15.71 -9.95
N GLY A 94 20.68 15.12 -9.49
CA GLY A 94 21.64 14.35 -10.28
C GLY A 94 21.36 12.85 -10.36
N GLY A 95 20.36 12.36 -9.63
CA GLY A 95 19.98 10.96 -9.62
C GLY A 95 19.18 10.52 -10.85
N GLU A 96 18.81 9.26 -10.88
CA GLU A 96 18.11 8.61 -12.00
C GLU A 96 16.79 9.32 -12.38
N TRP A 97 16.05 9.80 -11.39
CA TRP A 97 14.77 10.45 -11.59
C TRP A 97 14.88 11.94 -11.87
N GLY A 98 16.05 12.55 -11.61
CA GLY A 98 16.26 13.98 -11.71
C GLY A 98 15.38 14.77 -10.74
N ILE A 99 14.99 15.98 -11.14
CA ILE A 99 14.04 16.78 -10.35
C ILE A 99 12.64 16.18 -10.50
N ILE A 100 12.08 15.72 -9.39
CA ILE A 100 10.73 15.15 -9.34
C ILE A 100 9.73 16.30 -9.30
N LYS A 101 8.89 16.38 -10.34
CA LYS A 101 7.85 17.40 -10.49
C LYS A 101 6.46 16.85 -10.20
N THR A 102 6.23 15.60 -10.61
CA THR A 102 4.96 14.89 -10.41
C THR A 102 5.21 13.45 -10.03
N HIS A 103 4.33 12.90 -9.23
CA HIS A 103 4.32 11.48 -8.93
C HIS A 103 2.88 10.97 -8.83
N ARG A 104 2.70 9.69 -9.04
CA ARG A 104 1.41 9.00 -8.88
C ARG A 104 1.62 7.55 -8.52
N ILE A 105 1.01 7.10 -7.44
CA ILE A 105 0.97 5.69 -7.08
C ILE A 105 0.21 4.93 -8.19
N SER A 106 0.86 3.94 -8.77
CA SER A 106 0.29 3.12 -9.85
C SER A 106 -0.28 1.81 -9.32
N GLY A 107 0.19 1.35 -8.16
CA GLY A 107 -0.26 0.14 -7.50
C GLY A 107 0.66 -0.31 -6.39
N ALA A 108 0.19 -1.27 -5.62
CA ALA A 108 0.97 -1.91 -4.57
C ALA A 108 0.71 -3.41 -4.58
N ALA A 109 1.75 -4.21 -4.45
CA ALA A 109 1.66 -5.66 -4.48
C ALA A 109 2.69 -6.32 -3.55
N VAL A 110 2.31 -7.47 -3.02
CA VAL A 110 3.26 -8.38 -2.40
C VAL A 110 3.92 -9.19 -3.51
N PRO A 111 5.27 -9.18 -3.63
CA PRO A 111 5.93 -9.93 -4.68
C PRO A 111 5.68 -11.44 -4.51
N HIS A 112 5.30 -12.09 -5.59
CA HIS A 112 5.11 -13.53 -5.63
C HIS A 112 6.46 -14.24 -5.71
N GLY A 113 6.62 -15.33 -4.95
CA GLY A 113 7.78 -16.21 -5.08
C GLY A 113 9.01 -15.87 -4.24
N TYR A 114 8.88 -14.95 -3.29
CA TYR A 114 9.99 -14.54 -2.43
C TYR A 114 10.64 -15.69 -1.63
N SER A 115 9.92 -16.76 -1.36
CA SER A 115 10.47 -17.90 -0.60
C SER A 115 10.26 -19.25 -1.27
N GLY A 116 9.89 -19.27 -2.54
CA GLY A 116 9.59 -20.52 -3.25
C GLY A 116 8.30 -21.21 -2.82
N THR A 117 7.56 -20.61 -1.90
CA THR A 117 6.25 -21.10 -1.46
C THR A 117 5.15 -20.10 -1.81
N PRO A 118 4.02 -20.57 -2.38
CA PRO A 118 2.92 -19.68 -2.81
C PRO A 118 2.27 -18.86 -1.69
N TRP A 119 2.49 -19.24 -0.46
CA TRP A 119 1.91 -18.63 0.76
C TRP A 119 2.92 -17.88 1.62
N ALA A 120 4.18 -17.82 1.23
CA ALA A 120 5.13 -17.01 1.98
C ALA A 120 4.75 -15.55 1.83
N THR A 121 4.33 -14.98 2.93
CA THR A 121 4.11 -13.54 3.02
C THR A 121 5.46 -12.85 3.01
N ALA A 122 5.77 -12.10 1.97
CA ALA A 122 6.93 -11.22 1.96
C ALA A 122 6.85 -10.25 3.15
N SER A 123 7.99 -9.94 3.76
CA SER A 123 8.11 -8.99 4.87
C SER A 123 7.74 -7.57 4.48
N GLY A 124 7.53 -7.31 3.19
CA GLY A 124 7.21 -6.00 2.67
C GLY A 124 6.28 -6.04 1.46
N VAL A 125 6.02 -4.86 0.94
CA VAL A 125 5.18 -4.58 -0.22
C VAL A 125 5.99 -3.76 -1.20
N VAL A 126 5.87 -4.05 -2.49
CA VAL A 126 6.40 -3.19 -3.56
C VAL A 126 5.31 -2.21 -3.96
N VAL A 127 5.61 -0.93 -3.87
CA VAL A 127 4.75 0.15 -4.35
C VAL A 127 5.33 0.69 -5.65
N GLU A 128 4.54 0.66 -6.70
CA GLU A 128 4.90 1.21 -8.00
C GLU A 128 4.48 2.68 -8.09
N VAL A 129 5.41 3.52 -8.50
CA VAL A 129 5.18 4.97 -8.64
C VAL A 129 5.58 5.42 -10.04
N THR A 130 4.66 6.06 -10.74
CA THR A 130 4.96 6.78 -11.97
C THR A 130 5.52 8.15 -11.61
N VAL A 131 6.76 8.41 -11.98
CA VAL A 131 7.49 9.66 -11.69
C VAL A 131 7.62 10.47 -12.96
N ASN A 132 7.35 11.77 -12.90
CA ASN A 132 7.46 12.71 -14.05
C ASN A 132 6.78 12.19 -15.32
N ASP A 133 5.62 11.54 -15.17
CA ASP A 133 4.82 10.94 -16.25
C ASP A 133 5.56 9.87 -17.08
N ARG A 134 6.65 9.28 -16.55
CA ARG A 134 7.36 8.16 -17.17
C ARG A 134 6.57 6.86 -17.00
N ILE A 135 5.65 6.58 -17.92
CA ILE A 135 4.75 5.41 -17.82
C ILE A 135 5.51 4.08 -18.01
N ALA A 136 6.52 4.07 -18.87
CA ALA A 136 7.29 2.88 -19.21
C ALA A 136 8.35 2.53 -18.15
N ASP A 137 8.73 3.50 -17.34
CA ASP A 137 9.81 3.39 -16.36
C ASP A 137 9.29 3.87 -15.00
N LYS A 138 8.89 2.93 -14.16
CA LYS A 138 8.29 3.21 -12.86
C LYS A 138 9.29 3.01 -11.74
N ALA A 139 9.23 3.84 -10.73
CA ALA A 139 9.95 3.59 -9.49
C ALA A 139 9.28 2.48 -8.70
N HIS A 140 10.07 1.49 -8.27
CA HIS A 140 9.62 0.37 -7.44
C HIS A 140 10.19 0.53 -6.04
N ILE A 141 9.33 0.92 -5.10
CA ILE A 141 9.73 1.17 -3.71
C ILE A 141 9.31 -0.02 -2.86
N TRP A 142 10.29 -0.62 -2.19
CA TRP A 142 10.03 -1.61 -1.15
C TRP A 142 9.59 -0.91 0.13
N VAL A 143 8.50 -1.35 0.72
CA VAL A 143 8.01 -0.88 2.02
C VAL A 143 7.97 -2.05 2.98
N GLN A 144 8.77 -2.00 4.03
CA GLN A 144 8.74 -3.00 5.09
C GLN A 144 7.41 -2.92 5.85
N LYS A 145 6.75 -4.06 6.09
CA LYS A 145 5.43 -4.07 6.73
C LYS A 145 5.46 -3.65 8.20
N ASP A 146 6.53 -4.03 8.91
CA ASP A 146 6.60 -3.87 10.35
C ASP A 146 6.83 -2.40 10.75
N ASP A 147 7.86 -1.77 10.18
CA ASP A 147 8.31 -0.44 10.57
C ASP A 147 8.10 0.63 9.49
N LYS A 148 7.59 0.23 8.30
CA LYS A 148 7.38 1.11 7.14
C LYS A 148 8.66 1.75 6.60
N THR A 149 9.85 1.21 6.93
CA THR A 149 11.11 1.62 6.33
C THR A 149 11.06 1.38 4.81
N LEU A 150 11.55 2.36 4.06
CA LEU A 150 11.61 2.27 2.62
C LEU A 150 12.94 1.66 2.15
N GLY A 151 12.93 1.09 0.97
CA GLY A 151 14.11 0.52 0.33
C GLY A 151 13.93 0.38 -1.17
N PHE A 152 15.00 0.06 -1.85
CA PHE A 152 14.94 -0.32 -3.26
C PHE A 152 14.30 -1.69 -3.39
N SER A 153 13.47 -1.87 -4.40
CA SER A 153 12.88 -3.17 -4.68
C SER A 153 13.98 -4.13 -5.14
N PRO A 154 14.06 -5.32 -4.56
CA PRO A 154 14.99 -6.36 -5.02
C PRO A 154 14.50 -7.08 -6.28
N TYR A 155 13.38 -6.64 -6.88
CA TYR A 155 12.70 -7.25 -8.04
C TYR A 155 12.54 -6.27 -9.19
#